data_f64519430ff66bf91f3ac412ac04fd9a
#
_entry.id   f64519430ff66bf91f3ac412ac04fd9a
#
_cell.length_a   1.000
_cell.length_b   1.000
_cell.length_c   1.000
_cell.angle_alpha   90.00
_cell.angle_beta   90.00
_cell.angle_gamma   90.00
#
_symmetry.space_group_name_H-M   'P 1'
#
loop_
_entity.id
_entity.type
_entity.pdbx_description
1 polymer ?
#
loop_
_entity_poly.entity_id
_entity_poly.type
_entity_poly.pdbx_seq_one_letter_code
_entity_poly.pdbx_strand_id
1 'polypeptide(L)'
;MASQPHLPIDPMLAIAAAVSAEAIIIDPRECALYAQDVFTKGPAPIAVFRPGSSAELAVGVAAATAQGIAIIPRGGGMSYTSGYIAPEAGALIVDMGRMQRIIEINQVDMTVTVEAGCTWHALYEALHLMGLRTPLWGTLSGLYASVGGGMSQNGLFWGARDGTIASNIICAEIVLADGSMIRTGSDFIRPFGPDLTGLFGADAGAFGIKATITLPLIHDGPAFAFGSFAFDEPAQYCAAMSEIGRRRLASEAFGFDPFLQAQRMKRDSLSSDAKSLINMAKLQGGFWKGLKEGAKVVAAGRSFLNDVNFSIHLICEGRHQSAVDADMADVEAIVTANGGRIVENTIPKILRANPFPPPNSMAGPDGERWAPIHGIVRHSKALETIDALTTLFEANNADMDRLGVGCGYMFLLVGATGFLIEPCFYWPDEQWEIHEHFIEPAHFAKLKGFPASPEARALVEKLRNEVIDVFGRMNGIHFQIGRTYPLASRIDPLAWRIMEAVKAEVDPKDLMNPGALGL
;
A
#
# COMPACT_ATOMS: atom_id res chain seq x y z
N MET A 1 42.12 43.51 -8.81
CA MET A 1 41.62 42.35 -9.58
C MET A 1 40.13 42.26 -9.27
N ALA A 2 39.30 42.64 -10.22
CA ALA A 2 37.85 42.56 -10.07
C ALA A 2 37.46 41.08 -10.18
N SER A 3 36.76 40.56 -9.15
CA SER A 3 36.16 39.24 -9.20
C SER A 3 35.16 39.19 -10.36
N GLN A 4 35.37 38.29 -11.30
CA GLN A 4 34.36 37.99 -12.32
C GLN A 4 33.08 37.52 -11.63
N PRO A 5 31.91 38.02 -12.03
CA PRO A 5 30.66 37.51 -11.49
C PRO A 5 30.54 36.03 -11.92
N HIS A 6 30.47 35.12 -10.94
CA HIS A 6 30.08 33.75 -11.19
C HIS A 6 28.67 33.79 -11.82
N LEU A 7 28.55 33.44 -13.07
CA LEU A 7 27.27 33.12 -13.67
C LEU A 7 26.67 31.98 -12.84
N PRO A 8 25.40 32.05 -12.48
CA PRO A 8 24.76 30.94 -11.75
C PRO A 8 24.90 29.69 -12.63
N ILE A 9 25.55 28.66 -12.07
CA ILE A 9 25.61 27.33 -12.71
C ILE A 9 24.17 26.86 -12.81
N ASP A 10 23.75 26.46 -14.02
CA ASP A 10 22.44 25.79 -14.18
C ASP A 10 22.36 24.65 -13.15
N PRO A 11 21.39 24.66 -12.24
CA PRO A 11 21.28 23.66 -11.19
C PRO A 11 21.31 22.23 -11.70
N MET A 12 20.75 22.01 -12.90
CA MET A 12 20.76 20.68 -13.54
C MET A 12 22.16 20.25 -14.00
N LEU A 13 23.03 21.19 -14.39
CA LEU A 13 24.41 20.86 -14.72
C LEU A 13 25.19 20.39 -13.50
N ALA A 14 24.93 20.94 -12.31
CA ALA A 14 25.56 20.50 -11.08
C ALA A 14 25.16 19.07 -10.72
N ILE A 15 23.86 18.72 -10.83
CA ILE A 15 23.38 17.36 -10.60
C ILE A 15 23.94 16.40 -11.65
N ALA A 16 23.86 16.75 -12.95
CA ALA A 16 24.35 15.90 -14.04
C ALA A 16 25.88 15.66 -14.00
N ALA A 17 26.65 16.58 -13.40
CA ALA A 17 28.07 16.39 -13.19
C ALA A 17 28.40 15.47 -11.99
N ALA A 18 27.46 15.30 -11.07
CA ALA A 18 27.64 14.52 -9.85
C ALA A 18 27.23 13.05 -9.98
N VAL A 19 26.35 12.72 -10.95
CA VAL A 19 25.78 11.38 -11.15
C VAL A 19 25.97 10.88 -12.56
N SER A 20 25.68 9.60 -12.80
CA SER A 20 25.78 9.02 -14.15
C SER A 20 24.72 9.60 -15.10
N ALA A 21 25.06 9.76 -16.38
CA ALA A 21 24.16 10.35 -17.38
C ALA A 21 22.85 9.54 -17.54
N GLU A 22 22.92 8.21 -17.41
CA GLU A 22 21.78 7.32 -17.47
C GLU A 22 20.87 7.38 -16.22
N ALA A 23 21.31 8.07 -15.16
CA ALA A 23 20.53 8.23 -13.95
C ALA A 23 19.52 9.39 -14.03
N ILE A 24 19.60 10.24 -15.06
CA ILE A 24 18.75 11.44 -15.18
C ILE A 24 17.82 11.31 -16.37
N ILE A 25 16.51 11.46 -16.11
CA ILE A 25 15.45 11.59 -17.14
C ILE A 25 15.00 13.05 -17.16
N ILE A 26 15.03 13.66 -18.33
CA ILE A 26 14.59 15.04 -18.57
C ILE A 26 13.49 15.12 -19.65
N ASP A 27 13.12 14.00 -20.25
CA ASP A 27 12.05 13.98 -21.24
C ASP A 27 10.72 14.40 -20.60
N PRO A 28 10.03 15.43 -21.11
CA PRO A 28 8.82 15.96 -20.49
C PRO A 28 7.67 14.96 -20.43
N ARG A 29 7.59 14.00 -21.37
CA ARG A 29 6.52 12.98 -21.38
C ARG A 29 6.78 11.94 -20.32
N GLU A 30 8.03 11.51 -20.17
CA GLU A 30 8.41 10.61 -19.09
C GLU A 30 8.23 11.30 -17.72
N CYS A 31 8.67 12.56 -17.58
CA CYS A 31 8.48 13.33 -16.35
C CYS A 31 6.99 13.50 -15.95
N ALA A 32 6.08 13.61 -16.92
CA ALA A 32 4.65 13.74 -16.66
C ALA A 32 4.07 12.53 -15.90
N LEU A 33 4.55 11.31 -16.15
CA LEU A 33 4.15 10.10 -15.42
C LEU A 33 4.47 10.20 -13.92
N TYR A 34 5.57 10.87 -13.58
CA TYR A 34 6.01 11.01 -12.18
C TYR A 34 5.28 12.12 -11.41
N ALA A 35 4.49 12.95 -12.12
CA ALA A 35 3.73 14.04 -11.54
C ALA A 35 2.33 13.63 -11.05
N GLN A 36 2.00 12.33 -11.02
CA GLN A 36 0.65 11.87 -10.75
C GLN A 36 0.61 10.60 -9.91
N ASP A 37 -0.43 10.49 -9.07
CA ASP A 37 -0.93 9.24 -8.52
C ASP A 37 -2.33 8.95 -9.09
N VAL A 38 -3.02 7.93 -8.59
CA VAL A 38 -4.35 7.57 -9.12
C VAL A 38 -5.42 8.65 -8.92
N PHE A 39 -5.19 9.61 -8.04
CA PHE A 39 -6.17 10.66 -7.71
C PHE A 39 -5.64 12.06 -7.99
N THR A 40 -4.38 12.35 -7.69
CA THR A 40 -3.77 13.67 -7.75
C THR A 40 -2.83 13.81 -8.95
N LYS A 41 -2.91 14.96 -9.64
CA LYS A 41 -1.93 15.37 -10.65
C LYS A 41 -1.31 16.70 -10.21
N GLY A 42 -0.01 16.69 -9.99
CA GLY A 42 0.79 17.85 -9.59
C GLY A 42 1.59 18.45 -10.75
N PRO A 43 2.44 19.43 -10.48
CA PRO A 43 3.36 19.99 -11.46
C PRO A 43 4.41 18.96 -11.90
N ALA A 44 4.81 19.01 -13.17
CA ALA A 44 5.88 18.15 -13.67
C ALA A 44 7.20 18.48 -12.95
N PRO A 45 8.00 17.46 -12.57
CA PRO A 45 9.32 17.68 -12.01
C PRO A 45 10.27 18.26 -13.07
N ILE A 46 11.35 18.92 -12.61
CA ILE A 46 12.40 19.40 -13.52
C ILE A 46 13.17 18.25 -14.18
N ALA A 47 13.30 17.13 -13.44
CA ALA A 47 13.91 15.89 -13.89
C ALA A 47 13.51 14.75 -12.95
N VAL A 48 13.81 13.52 -13.38
CA VAL A 48 13.76 12.32 -12.52
C VAL A 48 15.16 11.76 -12.37
N PHE A 49 15.63 11.65 -11.13
CA PHE A 49 16.90 11.03 -10.79
C PHE A 49 16.66 9.56 -10.37
N ARG A 50 17.35 8.64 -11.01
CA ARG A 50 17.23 7.20 -10.80
C ARG A 50 18.59 6.61 -10.38
N PRO A 51 18.96 6.70 -9.09
CA PRO A 51 20.25 6.21 -8.61
C PRO A 51 20.40 4.69 -8.80
N GLY A 52 21.60 4.24 -9.14
CA GLY A 52 21.95 2.82 -9.24
C GLY A 52 22.63 2.24 -8.00
N SER A 53 22.95 3.09 -7.01
CA SER A 53 23.58 2.69 -5.75
C SER A 53 23.32 3.70 -4.63
N SER A 54 23.50 3.28 -3.37
CA SER A 54 23.41 4.18 -2.20
C SER A 54 24.41 5.34 -2.28
N ALA A 55 25.61 5.11 -2.80
CA ALA A 55 26.63 6.16 -2.98
C ALA A 55 26.18 7.19 -4.04
N GLU A 56 25.64 6.75 -5.19
CA GLU A 56 25.10 7.64 -6.22
C GLU A 56 23.88 8.43 -5.70
N LEU A 57 23.00 7.76 -4.93
CA LEU A 57 21.86 8.41 -4.26
C LEU A 57 22.34 9.56 -3.36
N ALA A 58 23.32 9.29 -2.48
CA ALA A 58 23.85 10.28 -1.54
C ALA A 58 24.44 11.50 -2.26
N VAL A 59 25.26 11.27 -3.28
CA VAL A 59 25.90 12.35 -4.05
C VAL A 59 24.86 13.15 -4.84
N GLY A 60 23.89 12.51 -5.47
CA GLY A 60 22.82 13.18 -6.23
C GLY A 60 21.91 14.03 -5.33
N VAL A 61 21.53 13.50 -4.17
CA VAL A 61 20.76 14.26 -3.15
C VAL A 61 21.52 15.48 -2.69
N ALA A 62 22.80 15.32 -2.27
CA ALA A 62 23.65 16.44 -1.86
C ALA A 62 23.78 17.52 -2.95
N ALA A 63 24.00 17.11 -4.20
CA ALA A 63 24.12 18.03 -5.32
C ALA A 63 22.84 18.85 -5.54
N ALA A 64 21.67 18.21 -5.47
CA ALA A 64 20.39 18.89 -5.67
C ALA A 64 20.04 19.84 -4.52
N THR A 65 20.14 19.39 -3.27
CA THR A 65 19.81 20.22 -2.09
C THR A 65 20.80 21.36 -1.87
N ALA A 66 22.07 21.22 -2.29
CA ALA A 66 23.03 22.31 -2.32
C ALA A 66 22.57 23.44 -3.24
N GLN A 67 21.85 23.15 -4.31
CA GLN A 67 21.25 24.12 -5.24
C GLN A 67 19.87 24.63 -4.79
N GLY A 68 19.36 24.18 -3.64
CA GLY A 68 18.03 24.53 -3.15
C GLY A 68 16.88 23.82 -3.89
N ILE A 69 17.16 22.69 -4.56
CA ILE A 69 16.14 21.90 -5.26
C ILE A 69 15.49 20.94 -4.27
N ALA A 70 14.17 20.99 -4.20
CA ALA A 70 13.39 20.06 -3.41
C ALA A 70 13.47 18.63 -3.98
N ILE A 71 13.59 17.64 -3.10
CA ILE A 71 13.69 16.22 -3.41
C ILE A 71 12.37 15.54 -3.07
N ILE A 72 11.79 14.82 -4.02
CA ILE A 72 10.57 14.03 -3.80
C ILE A 72 10.91 12.55 -4.01
N PRO A 73 11.03 11.74 -2.95
CA PRO A 73 11.32 10.31 -3.09
C PRO A 73 10.12 9.54 -3.64
N ARG A 74 10.38 8.60 -4.55
CA ARG A 74 9.38 7.72 -5.15
C ARG A 74 9.90 6.28 -5.20
N GLY A 75 9.13 5.36 -4.64
CA GLY A 75 9.32 3.92 -4.83
C GLY A 75 8.59 3.43 -6.09
N GLY A 76 7.74 2.41 -5.98
CA GLY A 76 6.98 1.88 -7.12
C GLY A 76 5.80 2.71 -7.61
N GLY A 77 5.50 3.88 -7.00
CA GLY A 77 4.41 4.75 -7.45
C GLY A 77 2.99 4.22 -7.18
N MET A 78 2.82 3.36 -6.17
CA MET A 78 1.55 2.69 -5.87
C MET A 78 0.74 3.34 -4.74
N SER A 79 1.21 4.42 -4.13
CA SER A 79 0.47 5.18 -3.13
C SER A 79 -0.55 6.13 -3.78
N TYR A 80 -1.62 6.44 -3.06
CA TYR A 80 -2.72 7.31 -3.47
C TYR A 80 -2.95 8.46 -2.47
N THR A 81 -1.89 8.87 -1.78
CA THR A 81 -1.93 9.87 -0.71
C THR A 81 -1.10 11.12 -1.04
N SER A 82 -0.82 11.35 -2.32
CA SER A 82 0.01 12.45 -2.82
C SER A 82 1.43 12.49 -2.23
N GLY A 83 1.88 11.40 -1.59
CA GLY A 83 3.13 11.33 -0.84
C GLY A 83 4.39 11.52 -1.69
N TYR A 84 4.31 11.20 -2.99
CA TYR A 84 5.39 11.37 -3.97
C TYR A 84 5.04 12.36 -5.09
N ILE A 85 4.04 13.20 -4.90
CA ILE A 85 3.68 14.27 -5.84
C ILE A 85 4.31 15.57 -5.35
N ALA A 86 5.04 16.25 -6.22
CA ALA A 86 5.64 17.54 -5.87
C ALA A 86 4.53 18.56 -5.57
N PRO A 87 4.60 19.29 -4.44
CA PRO A 87 3.62 20.33 -4.13
C PRO A 87 3.75 21.55 -5.04
N GLU A 88 4.98 21.83 -5.50
CA GLU A 88 5.32 22.98 -6.34
C GLU A 88 6.21 22.56 -7.51
N ALA A 89 6.24 23.37 -8.56
CA ALA A 89 7.17 23.19 -9.68
C ALA A 89 8.62 23.38 -9.24
N GLY A 90 9.56 22.75 -9.97
CA GLY A 90 10.98 22.91 -9.68
C GLY A 90 11.58 21.80 -8.82
N ALA A 91 10.82 20.80 -8.42
CA ALA A 91 11.31 19.66 -7.66
C ALA A 91 12.00 18.61 -8.54
N LEU A 92 12.92 17.85 -7.93
CA LEU A 92 13.54 16.64 -8.49
C LEU A 92 12.86 15.41 -7.89
N ILE A 93 12.30 14.54 -8.74
CA ILE A 93 11.84 13.23 -8.28
C ILE A 93 13.05 12.29 -8.16
N VAL A 94 13.17 11.58 -7.04
CA VAL A 94 14.16 10.52 -6.86
C VAL A 94 13.45 9.16 -6.93
N ASP A 95 13.57 8.50 -8.09
CA ASP A 95 12.96 7.19 -8.34
C ASP A 95 13.93 6.06 -8.00
N MET A 96 13.57 5.27 -7.00
CA MET A 96 14.38 4.15 -6.48
C MET A 96 14.35 2.90 -7.36
N GLY A 97 13.67 2.94 -8.50
CA GLY A 97 13.42 1.77 -9.35
C GLY A 97 14.66 1.11 -9.98
N ARG A 98 15.87 1.68 -9.89
CA ARG A 98 17.14 1.02 -10.28
C ARG A 98 17.82 0.31 -9.10
N MET A 99 17.47 0.61 -7.86
CA MET A 99 18.02 0.00 -6.65
C MET A 99 17.13 -1.15 -6.19
N GLN A 100 17.22 -2.32 -6.85
CA GLN A 100 16.29 -3.45 -6.67
C GLN A 100 16.95 -4.72 -6.14
N ARG A 101 18.22 -4.70 -5.77
CA ARG A 101 18.94 -5.90 -5.39
C ARG A 101 18.48 -6.43 -4.02
N ILE A 102 18.38 -7.75 -3.92
CA ILE A 102 18.42 -8.48 -2.65
C ILE A 102 19.90 -8.63 -2.32
N ILE A 103 20.36 -7.91 -1.30
CA ILE A 103 21.79 -7.81 -0.95
C ILE A 103 22.24 -9.08 -0.23
N GLU A 104 21.43 -9.54 0.74
CA GLU A 104 21.75 -10.71 1.55
C GLU A 104 20.46 -11.39 2.03
N ILE A 105 20.43 -12.72 2.00
CA ILE A 105 19.43 -13.55 2.70
C ILE A 105 20.21 -14.40 3.71
N ASN A 106 20.11 -14.06 4.99
CA ASN A 106 20.78 -14.77 6.07
C ASN A 106 19.80 -15.74 6.76
N GLN A 107 19.88 -17.02 6.39
CA GLN A 107 19.00 -18.06 6.93
C GLN A 107 19.35 -18.45 8.38
N VAL A 108 20.56 -18.16 8.84
CA VAL A 108 21.01 -18.47 10.21
C VAL A 108 20.45 -17.42 11.18
N ASP A 109 20.59 -16.15 10.82
CA ASP A 109 20.14 -15.03 11.64
C ASP A 109 18.69 -14.61 11.32
N MET A 110 18.04 -15.30 10.34
CA MET A 110 16.66 -15.06 9.93
C MET A 110 16.41 -13.61 9.54
N THR A 111 17.26 -13.04 8.70
CA THR A 111 17.17 -11.68 8.18
C THR A 111 17.33 -11.63 6.67
N VAL A 112 16.78 -10.60 6.05
CA VAL A 112 17.03 -10.26 4.65
C VAL A 112 17.29 -8.77 4.52
N THR A 113 18.35 -8.40 3.79
CA THR A 113 18.68 -7.01 3.47
C THR A 113 18.47 -6.76 1.98
N VAL A 114 17.71 -5.73 1.65
CA VAL A 114 17.37 -5.36 0.27
C VAL A 114 17.63 -3.88 0.02
N GLU A 115 17.85 -3.52 -1.24
CA GLU A 115 17.78 -2.14 -1.68
C GLU A 115 16.32 -1.64 -1.65
N ALA A 116 16.12 -0.35 -1.39
CA ALA A 116 14.78 0.22 -1.15
C ALA A 116 13.81 0.13 -2.35
N GLY A 117 14.34 0.04 -3.58
CA GLY A 117 13.56 -0.17 -4.79
C GLY A 117 13.19 -1.63 -5.07
N CYS A 118 13.69 -2.60 -4.30
CA CYS A 118 13.28 -4.00 -4.41
C CYS A 118 11.77 -4.13 -4.22
N THR A 119 11.08 -4.79 -5.15
CA THR A 119 9.63 -4.97 -5.06
C THR A 119 9.28 -6.10 -4.08
N TRP A 120 8.09 -6.01 -3.46
CA TRP A 120 7.60 -7.07 -2.58
C TRP A 120 7.43 -8.40 -3.32
N HIS A 121 7.05 -8.35 -4.59
CA HIS A 121 6.96 -9.54 -5.44
C HIS A 121 8.32 -10.20 -5.65
N ALA A 122 9.35 -9.44 -6.04
CA ALA A 122 10.69 -9.99 -6.25
C ALA A 122 11.27 -10.59 -4.96
N LEU A 123 11.05 -9.94 -3.82
CA LEU A 123 11.44 -10.45 -2.51
C LEU A 123 10.70 -11.74 -2.16
N TYR A 124 9.39 -11.79 -2.36
CA TYR A 124 8.57 -12.97 -2.12
C TYR A 124 9.05 -14.17 -2.96
N GLU A 125 9.24 -13.99 -4.27
CA GLU A 125 9.69 -15.05 -5.17
C GLU A 125 11.06 -15.64 -4.72
N ALA A 126 12.00 -14.78 -4.32
CA ALA A 126 13.30 -15.23 -3.86
C ALA A 126 13.22 -16.02 -2.53
N LEU A 127 12.41 -15.56 -1.58
CA LEU A 127 12.28 -16.19 -0.26
C LEU A 127 11.44 -17.47 -0.30
N HIS A 128 10.36 -17.47 -1.07
CA HIS A 128 9.43 -18.60 -1.16
C HIS A 128 10.10 -19.88 -1.66
N LEU A 129 11.05 -19.79 -2.60
CA LEU A 129 11.85 -20.91 -3.07
C LEU A 129 12.70 -21.56 -1.96
N MET A 130 12.98 -20.83 -0.88
CA MET A 130 13.75 -21.27 0.28
C MET A 130 12.86 -21.72 1.45
N GLY A 131 11.54 -21.70 1.29
CA GLY A 131 10.57 -21.95 2.36
C GLY A 131 10.55 -20.85 3.44
N LEU A 132 10.93 -19.63 3.05
CA LEU A 132 11.00 -18.45 3.90
C LEU A 132 10.05 -17.36 3.41
N ARG A 133 9.70 -16.46 4.31
CA ARG A 133 8.98 -15.22 4.00
C ARG A 133 9.23 -14.15 5.06
N THR A 134 8.86 -12.93 4.76
CA THR A 134 8.70 -11.87 5.76
C THR A 134 7.42 -12.11 6.58
N PRO A 135 7.29 -11.61 7.83
CA PRO A 135 6.08 -11.79 8.66
C PRO A 135 4.80 -11.32 7.95
N LEU A 136 4.85 -10.16 7.32
CA LEU A 136 3.82 -9.69 6.39
C LEU A 136 4.38 -9.66 4.96
N TRP A 137 3.50 -9.64 3.97
CA TRP A 137 3.92 -9.75 2.56
C TRP A 137 4.04 -8.41 1.84
N GLY A 138 3.89 -7.29 2.54
CA GLY A 138 4.04 -5.96 1.98
C GLY A 138 2.72 -5.30 1.60
N THR A 139 2.46 -5.09 0.33
CA THR A 139 1.21 -4.49 -0.19
C THR A 139 0.64 -5.34 -1.32
N LEU A 140 -0.68 -5.32 -1.51
CA LEU A 140 -1.34 -6.04 -2.62
C LEU A 140 -0.77 -5.62 -4.00
N SER A 141 -0.36 -4.36 -4.13
CA SER A 141 0.31 -3.83 -5.33
C SER A 141 1.80 -4.17 -5.42
N GLY A 142 2.26 -5.19 -4.67
CA GLY A 142 3.67 -5.58 -4.53
C GLY A 142 4.39 -5.97 -5.80
N LEU A 143 3.67 -6.18 -6.93
CA LEU A 143 4.28 -6.32 -8.24
C LEU A 143 5.15 -5.09 -8.60
N TYR A 144 4.72 -3.90 -8.20
CA TYR A 144 5.41 -2.62 -8.42
C TYR A 144 5.84 -1.94 -7.13
N ALA A 145 5.04 -2.05 -6.05
CA ALA A 145 5.36 -1.43 -4.77
C ALA A 145 6.68 -1.96 -4.22
N SER A 146 7.57 -1.03 -3.85
CA SER A 146 8.89 -1.34 -3.31
C SER A 146 8.89 -1.45 -1.78
N VAL A 147 9.88 -2.14 -1.24
CA VAL A 147 10.09 -2.30 0.20
C VAL A 147 10.31 -0.93 0.86
N GLY A 148 11.12 -0.04 0.24
CA GLY A 148 11.35 1.32 0.74
C GLY A 148 10.10 2.19 0.73
N GLY A 149 9.31 2.11 -0.34
CA GLY A 149 8.00 2.76 -0.40
C GLY A 149 7.04 2.23 0.65
N GLY A 150 7.02 0.91 0.87
CA GLY A 150 6.23 0.26 1.90
C GLY A 150 6.60 0.72 3.31
N MET A 151 7.89 0.84 3.64
CA MET A 151 8.36 1.38 4.91
C MET A 151 7.94 2.83 5.09
N SER A 152 8.17 3.69 4.08
CA SER A 152 7.87 5.12 4.14
C SER A 152 6.36 5.42 4.20
N GLN A 153 5.54 4.61 3.55
CA GLN A 153 4.08 4.74 3.55
C GLN A 153 3.40 3.84 4.59
N ASN A 154 4.16 3.05 5.34
CA ASN A 154 3.62 2.12 6.33
C ASN A 154 2.52 1.21 5.76
N GLY A 155 2.74 0.65 4.58
CA GLY A 155 1.78 -0.19 3.90
C GLY A 155 1.37 -1.44 4.69
N LEU A 156 0.32 -2.10 4.25
CA LEU A 156 -0.31 -3.21 4.95
C LEU A 156 -0.92 -4.18 3.94
N PHE A 157 -0.47 -5.44 4.01
CA PHE A 157 -1.07 -6.59 3.34
C PHE A 157 -0.51 -7.88 3.93
N TRP A 158 -1.35 -8.88 4.22
CA TRP A 158 -1.02 -10.01 5.07
C TRP A 158 -0.59 -9.57 6.48
N GLY A 159 -1.26 -8.52 6.99
CA GLY A 159 -0.96 -7.87 8.25
C GLY A 159 -1.98 -8.12 9.35
N ALA A 160 -2.98 -8.98 9.12
CA ALA A 160 -4.02 -9.26 10.12
C ALA A 160 -3.44 -9.75 11.45
N ARG A 161 -2.35 -10.55 11.40
CA ARG A 161 -1.63 -11.01 12.57
C ARG A 161 -0.44 -10.16 12.94
N ASP A 162 0.32 -9.68 11.96
CA ASP A 162 1.67 -9.15 12.14
C ASP A 162 1.75 -7.61 12.01
N GLY A 163 0.64 -6.94 11.71
CA GLY A 163 0.53 -5.47 11.70
C GLY A 163 0.99 -4.85 10.39
N THR A 164 1.65 -3.68 10.48
CA THR A 164 2.06 -2.86 9.33
C THR A 164 3.53 -3.05 8.96
N ILE A 165 3.93 -2.59 7.77
CA ILE A 165 5.31 -2.73 7.28
C ILE A 165 6.30 -2.06 8.22
N ALA A 166 6.06 -0.80 8.65
CA ALA A 166 7.01 -0.06 9.49
C ALA A 166 7.26 -0.74 10.84
N SER A 167 6.31 -1.51 11.39
CA SER A 167 6.51 -2.29 12.62
C SER A 167 7.35 -3.56 12.42
N ASN A 168 7.58 -3.98 11.18
CA ASN A 168 8.32 -5.20 10.82
C ASN A 168 9.70 -4.92 10.19
N ILE A 169 10.22 -3.70 10.25
CA ILE A 169 11.56 -3.37 9.81
C ILE A 169 12.54 -3.50 10.98
N ILE A 170 13.69 -4.16 10.76
CA ILE A 170 14.77 -4.25 11.76
C ILE A 170 15.59 -2.97 11.76
N CYS A 171 16.18 -2.62 10.61
CA CYS A 171 16.95 -1.38 10.44
C CYS A 171 16.92 -0.91 8.98
N ALA A 172 17.40 0.31 8.76
CA ALA A 172 17.56 0.87 7.42
C ALA A 172 18.79 1.77 7.33
N GLU A 173 19.38 1.88 6.15
CA GLU A 173 20.28 2.97 5.78
C GLU A 173 19.47 4.08 5.13
N ILE A 174 19.68 5.30 5.61
CA ILE A 174 18.91 6.49 5.22
C ILE A 174 19.89 7.54 4.68
N VAL A 175 19.57 8.13 3.53
CA VAL A 175 20.24 9.31 3.00
C VAL A 175 19.48 10.54 3.44
N LEU A 176 20.14 11.45 4.16
CA LEU A 176 19.62 12.72 4.64
C LEU A 176 19.70 13.82 3.57
N ALA A 177 19.13 14.98 3.85
CA ALA A 177 19.07 16.09 2.90
C ALA A 177 20.44 16.62 2.45
N ASP A 178 21.46 16.52 3.29
CA ASP A 178 22.85 16.92 2.98
C ASP A 178 23.66 15.82 2.23
N GLY A 179 23.03 14.67 1.97
CA GLY A 179 23.67 13.50 1.37
C GLY A 179 24.42 12.62 2.37
N SER A 180 24.46 12.97 3.65
CA SER A 180 25.02 12.08 4.66
C SER A 180 24.18 10.81 4.81
N MET A 181 24.82 9.70 5.17
CA MET A 181 24.16 8.41 5.35
C MET A 181 24.19 8.01 6.82
N ILE A 182 23.03 7.66 7.34
CA ILE A 182 22.91 7.09 8.67
C ILE A 182 22.35 5.68 8.63
N ARG A 183 22.69 4.85 9.61
CA ARG A 183 22.09 3.53 9.82
C ARG A 183 21.31 3.56 11.13
N THR A 184 20.06 3.07 11.08
CA THR A 184 19.20 2.98 12.26
C THR A 184 19.35 1.61 12.91
N GLY A 185 19.35 1.54 14.25
CA GLY A 185 19.33 0.29 14.99
C GLY A 185 20.52 -0.65 14.73
N SER A 186 20.33 -1.95 14.97
CA SER A 186 21.26 -3.02 14.65
C SER A 186 20.77 -3.82 13.43
N ASP A 187 21.60 -4.75 12.90
CA ASP A 187 21.27 -5.54 11.70
C ASP A 187 20.43 -6.79 11.97
N PHE A 188 20.16 -7.11 13.22
CA PHE A 188 19.45 -8.34 13.58
C PHE A 188 18.33 -8.16 14.61
N ILE A 189 18.27 -7.00 15.29
CA ILE A 189 17.23 -6.73 16.29
C ILE A 189 16.87 -5.25 16.35
N ARG A 190 15.59 -4.94 16.57
CA ARG A 190 15.05 -3.60 16.77
C ARG A 190 14.29 -3.53 18.11
N PRO A 191 14.44 -2.43 18.90
CA PRO A 191 15.43 -1.34 18.75
C PRO A 191 16.76 -1.64 19.46
N PHE A 192 17.79 -0.83 19.17
CA PHE A 192 18.99 -0.71 20.00
C PHE A 192 19.05 0.70 20.58
N GLY A 193 18.62 0.88 21.82
CA GLY A 193 18.35 2.18 22.43
C GLY A 193 17.02 2.79 21.95
N PRO A 194 16.87 4.12 21.86
CA PRO A 194 15.69 4.76 21.27
C PRO A 194 15.46 4.29 19.83
N ASP A 195 14.21 4.08 19.46
CA ASP A 195 13.85 3.51 18.16
C ASP A 195 13.95 4.52 17.01
N LEU A 196 15.15 4.72 16.49
CA LEU A 196 15.37 5.56 15.32
C LEU A 196 14.80 4.94 14.04
N THR A 197 14.70 3.61 13.95
CA THR A 197 14.06 2.95 12.79
C THR A 197 12.60 3.35 12.69
N GLY A 198 11.90 3.47 13.83
CA GLY A 198 10.52 3.94 13.89
C GLY A 198 10.35 5.38 13.44
N LEU A 199 11.34 6.24 13.69
CA LEU A 199 11.33 7.64 13.26
C LEU A 199 11.29 7.76 11.72
N PHE A 200 12.04 6.90 11.01
CA PHE A 200 12.08 6.85 9.55
C PHE A 200 11.05 5.89 8.93
N GLY A 201 10.21 5.26 9.75
CA GLY A 201 9.05 4.49 9.29
C GLY A 201 7.80 5.34 9.24
N ALA A 202 6.92 5.13 8.25
CA ALA A 202 5.69 5.91 8.06
C ALA A 202 5.92 7.43 7.86
N ASP A 203 7.12 7.83 7.47
CA ASP A 203 7.56 9.22 7.34
C ASP A 203 7.27 9.84 5.97
N ALA A 204 6.68 9.10 5.05
CA ALA A 204 6.47 9.51 3.65
C ALA A 204 7.76 10.05 2.96
N GLY A 205 8.93 9.72 3.49
CA GLY A 205 10.22 10.25 3.03
C GLY A 205 10.52 11.69 3.46
N ALA A 206 9.80 12.25 4.43
CA ALA A 206 10.02 13.62 4.93
C ALA A 206 11.32 13.78 5.68
N PHE A 207 11.82 12.73 6.32
CA PHE A 207 13.07 12.78 7.11
C PHE A 207 14.29 12.27 6.34
N GLY A 208 14.11 11.56 5.24
CA GLY A 208 15.21 11.03 4.44
C GLY A 208 14.79 9.89 3.51
N ILE A 209 15.67 9.56 2.56
CA ILE A 209 15.44 8.51 1.56
C ILE A 209 16.05 7.20 2.04
N LYS A 210 15.27 6.14 2.10
CA LYS A 210 15.72 4.78 2.42
C LYS A 210 16.58 4.26 1.26
N ALA A 211 17.81 3.86 1.55
CA ALA A 211 18.73 3.27 0.58
C ALA A 211 18.70 1.74 0.65
N THR A 212 18.86 1.18 1.86
CA THR A 212 18.75 -0.25 2.13
C THR A 212 17.88 -0.52 3.35
N ILE A 213 17.26 -1.70 3.40
CA ILE A 213 16.34 -2.08 4.48
C ILE A 213 16.59 -3.53 4.86
N THR A 214 16.67 -3.80 6.17
CA THR A 214 16.76 -5.15 6.73
C THR A 214 15.43 -5.54 7.38
N LEU A 215 14.89 -6.69 6.97
CA LEU A 215 13.64 -7.27 7.48
C LEU A 215 13.90 -8.60 8.17
N PRO A 216 13.08 -8.98 9.16
CA PRO A 216 13.11 -10.32 9.72
C PRO A 216 12.52 -11.34 8.75
N LEU A 217 12.98 -12.57 8.84
CA LEU A 217 12.44 -13.72 8.14
C LEU A 217 11.70 -14.64 9.11
N ILE A 218 10.72 -15.35 8.57
CA ILE A 218 10.06 -16.48 9.24
C ILE A 218 9.96 -17.64 8.24
N HIS A 219 9.82 -18.85 8.76
CA HIS A 219 9.49 -19.98 7.91
C HIS A 219 8.09 -19.86 7.33
N ASP A 220 7.94 -20.12 6.04
CA ASP A 220 6.62 -20.21 5.40
C ASP A 220 5.90 -21.45 5.95
N GLY A 221 4.72 -21.25 6.50
CA GLY A 221 3.96 -22.34 7.13
C GLY A 221 3.43 -23.31 6.06
N PRO A 222 3.63 -24.65 6.21
CA PRO A 222 3.15 -25.62 5.23
C PRO A 222 1.64 -25.94 5.33
N ALA A 223 1.00 -25.50 6.40
CA ALA A 223 -0.41 -25.82 6.69
C ALA A 223 -1.30 -24.58 6.52
N PHE A 224 -2.42 -24.76 5.83
CA PHE A 224 -3.39 -23.70 5.54
C PHE A 224 -4.82 -24.18 5.69
N ALA A 225 -5.71 -23.26 6.14
CA ALA A 225 -7.15 -23.37 5.98
C ALA A 225 -7.69 -22.04 5.43
N PHE A 226 -8.74 -22.14 4.62
CA PHE A 226 -9.34 -21.00 3.91
C PHE A 226 -10.81 -20.91 4.30
N GLY A 227 -11.24 -19.74 4.74
CA GLY A 227 -12.62 -19.43 5.09
C GLY A 227 -13.18 -18.28 4.27
N SER A 228 -14.43 -18.40 3.85
CA SER A 228 -15.23 -17.29 3.34
C SER A 228 -16.61 -17.36 4.00
N PHE A 229 -17.07 -16.21 4.47
CA PHE A 229 -18.27 -16.09 5.27
C PHE A 229 -19.10 -14.90 4.82
N ALA A 230 -20.42 -15.01 4.95
CA ALA A 230 -21.36 -13.96 4.60
C ALA A 230 -22.20 -13.55 5.80
N PHE A 231 -22.54 -12.27 5.87
CA PHE A 231 -23.38 -11.66 6.89
C PHE A 231 -24.40 -10.75 6.24
N ASP A 232 -25.59 -10.70 6.83
CA ASP A 232 -26.66 -9.84 6.30
C ASP A 232 -26.62 -8.43 6.90
N GLU A 233 -26.05 -8.27 8.12
CA GLU A 233 -26.02 -7.01 8.86
C GLU A 233 -24.58 -6.57 9.20
N PRO A 234 -24.26 -5.27 9.09
CA PRO A 234 -22.93 -4.75 9.43
C PRO A 234 -22.55 -4.98 10.89
N ALA A 235 -23.52 -5.00 11.82
CA ALA A 235 -23.27 -5.25 13.23
C ALA A 235 -22.75 -6.67 13.47
N GLN A 236 -23.34 -7.67 12.82
CA GLN A 236 -22.91 -9.07 12.85
C GLN A 236 -21.52 -9.23 12.28
N TYR A 237 -21.29 -8.62 11.12
CA TYR A 237 -20.00 -8.59 10.45
C TYR A 237 -18.89 -8.01 11.33
N CYS A 238 -19.10 -6.80 11.89
CA CYS A 238 -18.13 -6.12 12.75
C CYS A 238 -17.82 -6.93 14.01
N ALA A 239 -18.81 -7.56 14.63
CA ALA A 239 -18.64 -8.38 15.82
C ALA A 239 -17.77 -9.61 15.51
N ALA A 240 -18.07 -10.35 14.45
CA ALA A 240 -17.31 -11.53 14.04
C ALA A 240 -15.87 -11.18 13.64
N MET A 241 -15.69 -10.20 12.74
CA MET A 241 -14.38 -9.77 12.27
C MET A 241 -13.49 -9.30 13.42
N SER A 242 -14.06 -8.50 14.35
CA SER A 242 -13.36 -8.02 15.54
C SER A 242 -12.95 -9.14 16.49
N GLU A 243 -13.78 -10.15 16.70
CA GLU A 243 -13.45 -11.28 17.58
C GLU A 243 -12.32 -12.13 16.98
N ILE A 244 -12.37 -12.40 15.67
CA ILE A 244 -11.31 -13.10 14.93
C ILE A 244 -9.97 -12.34 15.07
N GLY A 245 -9.99 -11.00 14.91
CA GLY A 245 -8.80 -10.16 15.07
C GLY A 245 -8.22 -10.18 16.47
N ARG A 246 -9.05 -9.99 17.49
CA ARG A 246 -8.61 -10.01 18.90
C ARG A 246 -7.97 -11.34 19.31
N ARG A 247 -8.45 -12.47 18.77
CA ARG A 247 -7.87 -13.79 18.99
C ARG A 247 -6.70 -14.13 18.08
N ARG A 248 -6.41 -13.28 17.06
CA ARG A 248 -5.31 -13.50 16.10
C ARG A 248 -5.39 -14.86 15.38
N LEU A 249 -6.61 -15.30 15.06
CA LEU A 249 -6.84 -16.63 14.46
C LEU A 249 -6.41 -16.70 13.00
N ALA A 250 -6.49 -15.58 12.26
CA ALA A 250 -6.13 -15.53 10.86
C ALA A 250 -4.76 -14.87 10.64
N SER A 251 -3.97 -15.39 9.69
CA SER A 251 -2.77 -14.72 9.16
C SER A 251 -3.14 -13.54 8.27
N GLU A 252 -4.24 -13.68 7.51
CA GLU A 252 -4.87 -12.59 6.76
C GLU A 252 -6.39 -12.68 6.89
N ALA A 253 -7.04 -11.50 7.02
CA ALA A 253 -8.49 -11.38 7.03
C ALA A 253 -8.89 -10.04 6.42
N PHE A 254 -9.69 -10.12 5.38
CA PHE A 254 -10.25 -8.97 4.67
C PHE A 254 -11.72 -9.20 4.34
N GLY A 255 -12.42 -8.13 4.00
CA GLY A 255 -13.83 -8.24 3.67
C GLY A 255 -14.30 -7.14 2.74
N PHE A 256 -15.49 -7.30 2.25
CA PHE A 256 -16.14 -6.37 1.34
C PHE A 256 -17.58 -6.10 1.78
N ASP A 257 -18.04 -4.88 1.51
CA ASP A 257 -19.46 -4.55 1.51
C ASP A 257 -20.13 -5.00 0.19
N PRO A 258 -21.46 -4.92 0.07
CA PRO A 258 -22.17 -5.35 -1.13
C PRO A 258 -21.72 -4.63 -2.41
N PHE A 259 -21.47 -3.32 -2.34
CA PHE A 259 -21.06 -2.53 -3.50
C PHE A 259 -19.69 -2.95 -4.02
N LEU A 260 -18.69 -2.96 -3.16
CA LEU A 260 -17.31 -3.31 -3.57
C LEU A 260 -17.23 -4.76 -4.03
N GLN A 261 -17.97 -5.66 -3.39
CA GLN A 261 -18.07 -7.05 -3.84
C GLN A 261 -18.62 -7.15 -5.27
N ALA A 262 -19.70 -6.43 -5.59
CA ALA A 262 -20.26 -6.38 -6.94
C ALA A 262 -19.25 -5.83 -7.96
N GLN A 263 -18.49 -4.79 -7.62
CA GLN A 263 -17.43 -4.23 -8.47
C GLN A 263 -16.30 -5.23 -8.73
N ARG A 264 -15.87 -5.95 -7.68
CA ARG A 264 -14.82 -6.98 -7.81
C ARG A 264 -15.27 -8.16 -8.67
N MET A 265 -16.54 -8.55 -8.56
CA MET A 265 -17.11 -9.65 -9.36
C MET A 265 -17.21 -9.36 -10.84
N LYS A 266 -17.46 -8.12 -11.25
CA LYS A 266 -17.49 -7.73 -12.68
C LYS A 266 -16.13 -7.83 -13.34
N ARG A 267 -15.04 -7.65 -12.58
CA ARG A 267 -13.69 -7.40 -13.08
C ARG A 267 -12.94 -8.65 -13.52
N ASP A 268 -13.06 -9.78 -12.81
CA ASP A 268 -12.15 -10.91 -12.99
C ASP A 268 -12.68 -11.94 -13.98
N SER A 269 -11.84 -12.47 -14.85
CA SER A 269 -12.21 -13.57 -15.72
C SER A 269 -12.04 -14.92 -15.00
N LEU A 270 -13.02 -15.80 -15.10
CA LEU A 270 -12.95 -17.18 -14.57
C LEU A 270 -11.73 -17.96 -15.06
N SER A 271 -11.19 -17.62 -16.24
CA SER A 271 -10.00 -18.27 -16.79
C SER A 271 -8.69 -17.88 -16.07
N SER A 272 -8.59 -16.65 -15.57
CA SER A 272 -7.45 -16.20 -14.74
C SER A 272 -7.45 -16.88 -13.38
N ASP A 273 -8.62 -17.00 -12.76
CA ASP A 273 -8.81 -17.64 -11.47
C ASP A 273 -8.46 -19.14 -11.53
N ALA A 274 -8.90 -19.84 -12.57
CA ALA A 274 -8.57 -21.24 -12.79
C ALA A 274 -7.05 -21.46 -12.99
N LYS A 275 -6.36 -20.55 -13.69
CA LYS A 275 -4.92 -20.63 -13.92
C LYS A 275 -4.13 -20.43 -12.63
N SER A 276 -4.56 -19.51 -11.78
CA SER A 276 -3.96 -19.26 -10.46
C SER A 276 -4.10 -20.47 -9.54
N LEU A 277 -5.27 -21.11 -9.51
CA LEU A 277 -5.51 -22.32 -8.71
C LEU A 277 -4.73 -23.55 -9.21
N ILE A 278 -4.54 -23.69 -10.53
CA ILE A 278 -3.70 -24.74 -11.10
C ILE A 278 -2.23 -24.54 -10.69
N ASN A 279 -1.75 -23.29 -10.65
CA ASN A 279 -0.39 -22.99 -10.21
C ASN A 279 -0.21 -23.30 -8.71
N MET A 280 -1.18 -22.96 -7.86
CA MET A 280 -1.15 -23.31 -6.44
C MET A 280 -1.04 -24.82 -6.20
N ALA A 281 -1.77 -25.61 -6.97
CA ALA A 281 -1.76 -27.06 -6.85
C ALA A 281 -0.44 -27.70 -7.28
N LYS A 282 0.23 -27.10 -8.26
CA LYS A 282 1.59 -27.52 -8.63
C LYS A 282 2.58 -27.29 -7.49
N LEU A 283 2.45 -26.21 -6.75
CA LEU A 283 3.29 -25.86 -5.60
C LEU A 283 3.05 -26.81 -4.40
N GLN A 284 1.82 -27.31 -4.22
CA GLN A 284 1.44 -28.22 -3.12
C GLN A 284 1.60 -29.72 -3.44
N GLY A 285 2.26 -30.08 -4.54
CA GLY A 285 2.58 -31.48 -4.89
C GLY A 285 1.41 -32.34 -5.39
N GLY A 286 0.32 -31.74 -5.86
CA GLY A 286 -0.86 -32.47 -6.31
C GLY A 286 -1.54 -31.95 -7.57
N PHE A 287 -0.98 -32.21 -8.76
CA PHE A 287 -1.57 -31.82 -10.05
C PHE A 287 -3.07 -32.16 -10.20
N TRP A 288 -3.48 -33.36 -9.79
CA TRP A 288 -4.87 -33.81 -9.85
C TRP A 288 -5.79 -33.10 -8.85
N LYS A 289 -5.28 -32.73 -7.68
CA LYS A 289 -6.04 -32.00 -6.66
C LYS A 289 -6.35 -30.57 -7.14
N GLY A 290 -5.39 -29.91 -7.77
CA GLY A 290 -5.58 -28.56 -8.31
C GLY A 290 -6.44 -28.51 -9.55
N LEU A 291 -6.38 -29.53 -10.41
CA LEU A 291 -7.28 -29.62 -11.55
C LEU A 291 -8.74 -29.78 -11.08
N LYS A 292 -8.96 -30.55 -10.01
CA LYS A 292 -10.28 -30.74 -9.39
C LYS A 292 -10.79 -29.47 -8.69
N GLU A 293 -9.93 -28.73 -8.01
CA GLU A 293 -10.30 -27.45 -7.40
C GLU A 293 -10.53 -26.36 -8.45
N GLY A 294 -9.66 -26.25 -9.47
CA GLY A 294 -9.87 -25.34 -10.61
C GLY A 294 -11.17 -25.63 -11.37
N ALA A 295 -11.52 -26.90 -11.56
CA ALA A 295 -12.78 -27.29 -12.18
C ALA A 295 -14.00 -26.94 -11.32
N LYS A 296 -13.91 -27.04 -9.99
CA LYS A 296 -14.98 -26.61 -9.06
C LYS A 296 -15.21 -25.11 -9.12
N VAL A 297 -14.15 -24.30 -9.18
CA VAL A 297 -14.24 -22.84 -9.31
C VAL A 297 -14.95 -22.44 -10.60
N VAL A 298 -14.58 -23.09 -11.72
CA VAL A 298 -15.24 -22.85 -13.02
C VAL A 298 -16.69 -23.31 -13.00
N ALA A 299 -16.99 -24.45 -12.35
CA ALA A 299 -18.35 -25.01 -12.26
C ALA A 299 -19.27 -24.23 -11.31
N ALA A 300 -18.73 -23.70 -10.21
CA ALA A 300 -19.50 -22.90 -9.25
C ALA A 300 -19.92 -21.53 -9.83
N GLY A 301 -19.16 -21.03 -10.82
CA GLY A 301 -19.38 -19.67 -11.32
C GLY A 301 -19.22 -18.64 -10.22
N ARG A 302 -19.92 -17.50 -10.34
CA ARG A 302 -19.91 -16.40 -9.34
C ARG A 302 -21.27 -16.16 -8.69
N SER A 303 -22.25 -16.99 -9.02
CA SER A 303 -23.63 -16.82 -8.53
C SER A 303 -23.76 -16.91 -7.02
N PHE A 304 -22.82 -17.59 -6.34
CA PHE A 304 -22.81 -17.74 -4.88
C PHE A 304 -22.54 -16.43 -4.12
N LEU A 305 -22.04 -15.39 -4.81
CA LEU A 305 -21.78 -14.07 -4.21
C LEU A 305 -22.93 -13.08 -4.42
N ASN A 306 -23.93 -13.42 -5.25
CA ASN A 306 -25.03 -12.49 -5.59
C ASN A 306 -25.95 -12.16 -4.40
N ASP A 307 -25.99 -13.05 -3.39
CA ASP A 307 -26.87 -12.93 -2.22
C ASP A 307 -26.08 -12.60 -0.94
N VAL A 308 -24.86 -12.05 -1.07
CA VAL A 308 -24.00 -11.74 0.08
C VAL A 308 -23.98 -10.23 0.32
N ASN A 309 -24.39 -9.78 1.51
CA ASN A 309 -24.36 -8.38 1.88
C ASN A 309 -22.97 -7.94 2.35
N PHE A 310 -22.40 -8.60 3.36
CA PHE A 310 -21.02 -8.38 3.81
C PHE A 310 -20.27 -9.70 3.76
N SER A 311 -19.01 -9.67 3.36
CA SER A 311 -18.18 -10.89 3.29
C SER A 311 -16.89 -10.77 4.09
N ILE A 312 -16.50 -11.86 4.77
CA ILE A 312 -15.16 -12.05 5.32
C ILE A 312 -14.46 -13.15 4.51
N HIS A 313 -13.25 -12.88 4.10
CA HIS A 313 -12.35 -13.85 3.48
C HIS A 313 -11.08 -13.92 4.32
N LEU A 314 -10.67 -15.12 4.73
CA LEU A 314 -9.52 -15.26 5.60
C LEU A 314 -8.72 -16.53 5.34
N ILE A 315 -7.49 -16.50 5.86
CA ILE A 315 -6.53 -17.59 5.78
C ILE A 315 -5.98 -17.81 7.16
N CYS A 316 -6.10 -19.04 7.67
CA CYS A 316 -5.35 -19.52 8.81
C CYS A 316 -4.09 -20.23 8.29
N GLU A 317 -2.92 -19.93 8.85
CA GLU A 317 -1.64 -20.45 8.42
C GLU A 317 -0.81 -20.90 9.62
N GLY A 318 -0.11 -22.02 9.50
CA GLY A 318 0.65 -22.57 10.61
C GLY A 318 1.60 -23.69 10.23
N ARG A 319 2.29 -24.21 11.26
CA ARG A 319 3.27 -25.29 11.11
C ARG A 319 2.64 -26.68 10.98
N HIS A 320 1.45 -26.86 11.56
CA HIS A 320 0.76 -28.14 11.64
C HIS A 320 -0.71 -27.98 11.25
N GLN A 321 -1.20 -28.89 10.42
CA GLN A 321 -2.57 -28.86 9.94
C GLN A 321 -3.59 -28.91 11.08
N SER A 322 -3.35 -29.72 12.12
CA SER A 322 -4.26 -29.81 13.26
C SER A 322 -4.44 -28.49 14.04
N ALA A 323 -3.39 -27.65 14.12
CA ALA A 323 -3.48 -26.33 14.74
C ALA A 323 -4.31 -25.37 13.85
N VAL A 324 -4.04 -25.38 12.56
CA VAL A 324 -4.77 -24.55 11.58
C VAL A 324 -6.24 -24.95 11.48
N ASP A 325 -6.54 -26.25 11.55
CA ASP A 325 -7.92 -26.76 11.57
C ASP A 325 -8.67 -26.34 12.86
N ALA A 326 -7.95 -26.28 13.99
CA ALA A 326 -8.52 -25.78 15.25
C ALA A 326 -8.80 -24.27 15.19
N ASP A 327 -7.86 -23.47 14.65
CA ASP A 327 -8.06 -22.04 14.45
C ASP A 327 -9.27 -21.78 13.52
N MET A 328 -9.41 -22.55 12.44
CA MET A 328 -10.56 -22.44 11.53
C MET A 328 -11.87 -22.85 12.19
N ALA A 329 -11.87 -23.90 13.02
CA ALA A 329 -13.06 -24.31 13.77
C ALA A 329 -13.50 -23.20 14.75
N ASP A 330 -12.56 -22.52 15.41
CA ASP A 330 -12.85 -21.36 16.26
C ASP A 330 -13.44 -20.19 15.44
N VAL A 331 -12.88 -19.92 14.24
CA VAL A 331 -13.42 -18.92 13.30
C VAL A 331 -14.86 -19.25 12.91
N GLU A 332 -15.15 -20.50 12.52
CA GLU A 332 -16.51 -20.94 12.14
C GLU A 332 -17.50 -20.83 13.30
N ALA A 333 -17.05 -21.14 14.52
CA ALA A 333 -17.86 -20.97 15.73
C ALA A 333 -18.19 -19.49 16.00
N ILE A 334 -17.21 -18.58 15.85
CA ILE A 334 -17.40 -17.13 15.98
C ILE A 334 -18.38 -16.61 14.92
N VAL A 335 -18.21 -17.01 13.68
CA VAL A 335 -19.08 -16.61 12.58
C VAL A 335 -20.51 -17.05 12.83
N THR A 336 -20.71 -18.31 13.18
CA THR A 336 -22.05 -18.87 13.47
C THR A 336 -22.71 -18.16 14.66
N ALA A 337 -21.96 -17.92 15.74
CA ALA A 337 -22.47 -17.21 16.93
C ALA A 337 -22.90 -15.77 16.63
N ASN A 338 -22.36 -15.15 15.58
CA ASN A 338 -22.71 -13.81 15.14
C ASN A 338 -23.68 -13.80 13.92
N GLY A 339 -24.34 -14.92 13.62
CA GLY A 339 -25.35 -15.00 12.57
C GLY A 339 -24.81 -15.05 11.15
N GLY A 340 -23.50 -15.28 10.99
CA GLY A 340 -22.88 -15.45 9.69
C GLY A 340 -23.05 -16.88 9.14
N ARG A 341 -22.84 -17.05 7.86
CA ARG A 341 -22.90 -18.33 7.15
C ARG A 341 -21.64 -18.59 6.34
N ILE A 342 -21.25 -19.85 6.20
CA ILE A 342 -20.13 -20.29 5.36
C ILE A 342 -20.53 -20.15 3.89
N VAL A 343 -19.65 -19.59 3.08
CA VAL A 343 -19.79 -19.49 1.61
C VAL A 343 -18.57 -20.08 0.91
N GLU A 344 -18.58 -20.13 -0.41
CA GLU A 344 -17.47 -20.66 -1.22
C GLU A 344 -16.18 -19.87 -0.98
N ASN A 345 -15.07 -20.56 -0.69
CA ASN A 345 -13.79 -19.99 -0.26
C ASN A 345 -12.74 -19.87 -1.39
N THR A 346 -13.17 -19.61 -2.60
CA THR A 346 -12.29 -19.42 -3.77
C THR A 346 -11.43 -18.17 -3.66
N ILE A 347 -11.99 -17.07 -3.16
CA ILE A 347 -11.30 -15.77 -3.07
C ILE A 347 -10.00 -15.84 -2.26
N PRO A 348 -9.97 -16.32 -0.99
CA PRO A 348 -8.72 -16.42 -0.24
C PRO A 348 -7.73 -17.42 -0.85
N LYS A 349 -8.19 -18.46 -1.53
CA LYS A 349 -7.31 -19.41 -2.25
C LYS A 349 -6.59 -18.74 -3.42
N ILE A 350 -7.31 -17.96 -4.24
CA ILE A 350 -6.73 -17.22 -5.37
C ILE A 350 -5.71 -16.21 -4.86
N LEU A 351 -6.06 -15.47 -3.81
CA LEU A 351 -5.18 -14.47 -3.23
C LEU A 351 -3.88 -15.10 -2.70
N ARG A 352 -3.95 -16.25 -2.02
CA ARG A 352 -2.75 -16.97 -1.54
C ARG A 352 -1.91 -17.52 -2.69
N ALA A 353 -2.54 -17.94 -3.79
CA ALA A 353 -1.86 -18.47 -4.96
C ALA A 353 -1.19 -17.39 -5.83
N ASN A 354 -1.71 -16.17 -5.79
CA ASN A 354 -1.19 -15.02 -6.52
C ASN A 354 -1.32 -13.76 -5.66
N PRO A 355 -0.41 -13.57 -4.69
CA PRO A 355 -0.52 -12.48 -3.71
C PRO A 355 -0.26 -11.09 -4.29
N PHE A 356 0.37 -11.01 -5.47
CA PHE A 356 0.73 -9.76 -6.12
C PHE A 356 0.20 -9.72 -7.56
N PRO A 357 -1.12 -9.67 -7.75
CA PRO A 357 -1.69 -9.59 -9.10
C PRO A 357 -1.35 -8.26 -9.76
N PRO A 358 -1.43 -8.17 -11.10
CA PRO A 358 -1.36 -6.89 -11.79
C PRO A 358 -2.35 -5.89 -11.22
N PRO A 359 -1.98 -4.59 -11.08
CA PRO A 359 -2.82 -3.59 -10.44
C PRO A 359 -3.97 -3.09 -11.35
N ASN A 360 -4.63 -4.02 -12.05
CA ASN A 360 -5.81 -3.73 -12.88
C ASN A 360 -6.93 -3.06 -12.06
N SER A 361 -6.83 -3.16 -10.72
CA SER A 361 -7.76 -2.51 -9.79
C SER A 361 -7.58 -0.99 -9.68
N MET A 362 -6.60 -0.39 -10.34
CA MET A 362 -6.46 1.07 -10.43
C MET A 362 -7.55 1.73 -11.29
N ALA A 363 -8.33 0.95 -12.03
CA ALA A 363 -9.55 1.42 -12.69
C ALA A 363 -10.76 0.57 -12.26
N GLY A 364 -11.96 1.08 -12.37
CA GLY A 364 -13.19 0.32 -12.20
C GLY A 364 -13.41 -0.72 -13.31
N PRO A 365 -14.35 -1.65 -13.15
CA PRO A 365 -14.57 -2.74 -14.11
C PRO A 365 -15.02 -2.25 -15.49
N ASP A 366 -15.72 -1.13 -15.55
CA ASP A 366 -16.20 -0.51 -16.79
C ASP A 366 -15.27 0.63 -17.26
N GLY A 367 -14.12 0.86 -16.59
CA GLY A 367 -13.15 1.92 -16.90
C GLY A 367 -13.32 3.19 -16.08
N GLU A 368 -14.11 3.15 -15.01
CA GLU A 368 -14.22 4.26 -14.08
C GLU A 368 -12.89 4.55 -13.40
N ARG A 369 -12.67 5.79 -12.96
CA ARG A 369 -11.61 6.12 -12.02
C ARG A 369 -11.87 5.44 -10.68
N TRP A 370 -10.81 5.15 -9.98
CA TRP A 370 -10.83 4.58 -8.64
C TRP A 370 -9.91 5.36 -7.72
N ALA A 371 -10.38 5.65 -6.51
CA ALA A 371 -9.53 6.22 -5.47
C ALA A 371 -10.02 5.76 -4.09
N PRO A 372 -9.18 5.10 -3.29
CA PRO A 372 -9.52 4.75 -1.92
C PRO A 372 -9.15 5.87 -0.95
N ILE A 373 -9.77 5.81 0.21
CA ILE A 373 -9.41 6.56 1.42
C ILE A 373 -9.53 5.61 2.60
N HIS A 374 -8.67 5.68 3.61
CA HIS A 374 -8.70 4.68 4.67
C HIS A 374 -8.59 5.27 6.07
N GLY A 375 -9.08 4.51 7.03
CA GLY A 375 -8.84 4.75 8.46
C GLY A 375 -8.78 3.43 9.22
N ILE A 376 -7.96 3.39 10.25
CA ILE A 376 -7.89 2.31 11.22
C ILE A 376 -8.56 2.81 12.50
N VAL A 377 -9.58 2.09 12.93
CA VAL A 377 -10.31 2.39 14.17
C VAL A 377 -10.17 1.24 15.17
N ARG A 378 -10.49 1.50 16.43
CA ARG A 378 -10.59 0.44 17.44
C ARG A 378 -11.76 -0.47 17.10
N HIS A 379 -11.68 -1.74 17.45
CA HIS A 379 -12.79 -2.70 17.26
C HIS A 379 -14.12 -2.18 17.81
N SER A 380 -14.11 -1.51 18.97
CA SER A 380 -15.32 -0.93 19.60
C SER A 380 -15.93 0.25 18.81
N LYS A 381 -15.24 0.77 17.80
CA LYS A 381 -15.70 1.88 16.96
C LYS A 381 -16.01 1.47 15.53
N ALA A 382 -15.81 0.20 15.16
CA ALA A 382 -15.97 -0.27 13.78
C ALA A 382 -17.40 -0.02 13.26
N LEU A 383 -18.43 -0.48 13.98
CA LEU A 383 -19.83 -0.30 13.58
C LEU A 383 -20.21 1.19 13.55
N GLU A 384 -19.94 1.94 14.62
CA GLU A 384 -20.23 3.38 14.70
C GLU A 384 -19.59 4.17 13.54
N THR A 385 -18.40 3.75 13.10
CA THR A 385 -17.73 4.36 11.95
C THR A 385 -18.46 4.05 10.65
N ILE A 386 -18.88 2.79 10.44
CA ILE A 386 -19.64 2.39 9.24
C ILE A 386 -20.96 3.15 9.18
N ASP A 387 -21.70 3.26 10.30
CA ASP A 387 -22.96 3.98 10.39
C ASP A 387 -22.78 5.47 10.06
N ALA A 388 -21.72 6.10 10.58
CA ALA A 388 -21.40 7.49 10.31
C ALA A 388 -21.03 7.74 8.83
N LEU A 389 -20.28 6.82 8.21
CA LEU A 389 -19.96 6.87 6.78
C LEU A 389 -21.20 6.64 5.91
N THR A 390 -22.05 5.70 6.28
CA THR A 390 -23.33 5.47 5.59
C THR A 390 -24.19 6.71 5.62
N THR A 391 -24.35 7.35 6.78
CA THR A 391 -25.09 8.61 6.93
C THR A 391 -24.49 9.72 6.07
N LEU A 392 -23.17 9.81 5.98
CA LEU A 392 -22.48 10.78 5.11
C LEU A 392 -22.83 10.57 3.63
N PHE A 393 -22.79 9.34 3.16
CA PHE A 393 -23.08 9.04 1.75
C PHE A 393 -24.55 9.18 1.41
N GLU A 394 -25.46 8.80 2.32
CA GLU A 394 -26.89 9.04 2.16
C GLU A 394 -27.22 10.54 2.02
N ALA A 395 -26.57 11.38 2.82
CA ALA A 395 -26.74 12.83 2.73
C ALA A 395 -26.25 13.44 1.41
N ASN A 396 -25.36 12.76 0.68
CA ASN A 396 -24.83 13.19 -0.61
C ASN A 396 -25.36 12.36 -1.80
N ASN A 397 -26.30 11.45 -1.57
CA ASN A 397 -26.73 10.44 -2.55
C ASN A 397 -27.24 11.07 -3.87
N ALA A 398 -27.98 12.19 -3.81
CA ALA A 398 -28.50 12.86 -5.00
C ALA A 398 -27.41 13.34 -5.96
N ASP A 399 -26.29 13.88 -5.43
CA ASP A 399 -25.14 14.31 -6.24
C ASP A 399 -24.32 13.11 -6.70
N MET A 400 -24.16 12.10 -5.85
CA MET A 400 -23.47 10.85 -6.21
C MET A 400 -24.19 10.16 -7.37
N ASP A 401 -25.49 9.99 -7.29
CA ASP A 401 -26.31 9.38 -8.36
C ASP A 401 -26.24 10.20 -9.66
N ARG A 402 -26.37 11.52 -9.58
CA ARG A 402 -26.32 12.43 -10.73
C ARG A 402 -24.99 12.35 -11.48
N LEU A 403 -23.88 12.17 -10.75
CA LEU A 403 -22.52 12.16 -11.30
C LEU A 403 -21.97 10.75 -11.51
N GLY A 404 -22.74 9.71 -11.18
CA GLY A 404 -22.33 8.32 -11.29
C GLY A 404 -21.20 7.93 -10.32
N VAL A 405 -21.11 8.64 -9.18
CA VAL A 405 -20.13 8.34 -8.13
C VAL A 405 -20.66 7.22 -7.25
N GLY A 406 -19.92 6.12 -7.17
CA GLY A 406 -20.18 5.00 -6.25
C GLY A 406 -19.09 4.89 -5.20
N CYS A 407 -19.42 4.33 -4.04
CA CYS A 407 -18.47 4.04 -2.98
C CYS A 407 -18.84 2.74 -2.28
N GLY A 408 -17.84 1.88 -2.08
CA GLY A 408 -17.96 0.67 -1.27
C GLY A 408 -16.77 0.50 -0.35
N TYR A 409 -16.88 -0.44 0.59
CA TYR A 409 -15.88 -0.60 1.64
C TYR A 409 -15.06 -1.87 1.47
N MET A 410 -13.73 -1.73 1.56
CA MET A 410 -12.84 -2.82 1.92
C MET A 410 -12.55 -2.76 3.43
N PHE A 411 -12.48 -3.93 4.05
CA PHE A 411 -12.17 -4.07 5.46
C PHE A 411 -10.96 -4.97 5.63
N LEU A 412 -10.07 -4.65 6.59
CA LEU A 412 -8.94 -5.50 6.98
C LEU A 412 -8.77 -5.50 8.49
N LEU A 413 -8.12 -6.55 9.00
CA LEU A 413 -7.60 -6.56 10.36
C LEU A 413 -6.16 -6.06 10.38
N VAL A 414 -5.78 -5.34 11.43
CA VAL A 414 -4.43 -4.80 11.62
C VAL A 414 -3.93 -5.19 13.01
N GLY A 415 -3.19 -6.28 13.08
CA GLY A 415 -2.83 -6.89 14.36
C GLY A 415 -4.09 -7.25 15.17
N ALA A 416 -3.96 -7.32 16.49
CA ALA A 416 -5.08 -7.65 17.39
C ALA A 416 -5.94 -6.44 17.78
N THR A 417 -5.57 -5.22 17.39
CA THR A 417 -6.15 -3.98 17.96
C THR A 417 -6.83 -3.08 16.94
N GLY A 418 -6.52 -3.25 15.65
CA GLY A 418 -6.97 -2.37 14.58
C GLY A 418 -8.02 -3.01 13.68
N PHE A 419 -9.06 -2.23 13.36
CA PHE A 419 -10.06 -2.52 12.34
C PHE A 419 -9.95 -1.45 11.26
N LEU A 420 -9.46 -1.83 10.08
CA LEU A 420 -9.32 -0.92 8.95
C LEU A 420 -10.63 -0.89 8.16
N ILE A 421 -11.05 0.31 7.81
CA ILE A 421 -12.15 0.59 6.90
C ILE A 421 -11.60 1.45 5.77
N GLU A 422 -11.76 1.00 4.52
CA GLU A 422 -11.27 1.68 3.33
C GLU A 422 -12.40 1.93 2.34
N PRO A 423 -13.09 3.07 2.40
CA PRO A 423 -13.98 3.54 1.34
C PRO A 423 -13.24 3.64 0.01
N CYS A 424 -13.76 2.96 -1.02
CA CYS A 424 -13.25 2.93 -2.37
C CYS A 424 -14.23 3.64 -3.29
N PHE A 425 -13.87 4.82 -3.78
CA PHE A 425 -14.69 5.58 -4.73
C PHE A 425 -14.47 5.11 -6.16
N TYR A 426 -15.55 5.09 -6.93
CA TYR A 426 -15.59 4.86 -8.37
C TYR A 426 -16.41 5.94 -9.03
N TRP A 427 -15.91 6.52 -10.13
CA TRP A 427 -16.66 7.54 -10.88
C TRP A 427 -16.23 7.57 -12.36
N PRO A 428 -17.15 7.90 -13.30
CA PRO A 428 -16.80 8.08 -14.69
C PRO A 428 -15.92 9.33 -14.87
N ASP A 429 -14.69 9.13 -15.33
CA ASP A 429 -13.72 10.21 -15.60
C ASP A 429 -12.63 9.70 -16.55
N GLU A 430 -11.87 10.61 -17.15
CA GLU A 430 -10.77 10.25 -18.03
C GLU A 430 -9.66 9.47 -17.31
N GLN A 431 -9.08 8.50 -17.99
CA GLN A 431 -7.87 7.82 -17.52
C GLN A 431 -6.64 8.69 -17.78
N TRP A 432 -5.66 8.64 -16.86
CA TRP A 432 -4.39 9.35 -16.99
C TRP A 432 -3.27 8.39 -17.38
N GLU A 433 -2.08 8.95 -17.67
CA GLU A 433 -0.90 8.21 -18.09
C GLU A 433 -0.49 7.11 -17.08
N ILE A 434 -0.73 7.34 -15.78
CA ILE A 434 -0.45 6.36 -14.72
C ILE A 434 -1.29 5.08 -14.87
N HIS A 435 -2.54 5.19 -15.32
CA HIS A 435 -3.41 4.03 -15.54
C HIS A 435 -2.94 3.21 -16.74
N GLU A 436 -2.58 3.87 -17.84
CA GLU A 436 -2.03 3.22 -19.03
C GLU A 436 -0.69 2.53 -18.72
N HIS A 437 0.14 3.14 -17.84
CA HIS A 437 1.46 2.60 -17.48
C HIS A 437 1.37 1.33 -16.62
N PHE A 438 0.47 1.28 -15.64
CA PHE A 438 0.43 0.20 -14.63
C PHE A 438 -0.59 -0.89 -14.91
N ILE A 439 -1.72 -0.58 -15.54
CA ILE A 439 -2.73 -1.56 -15.91
C ILE A 439 -2.20 -2.41 -17.08
N GLU A 440 -2.41 -3.72 -17.03
CA GLU A 440 -2.01 -4.60 -18.13
C GLU A 440 -2.57 -4.10 -19.48
N PRO A 441 -1.76 -3.98 -20.54
CA PRO A 441 -2.21 -3.43 -21.82
C PRO A 441 -3.44 -4.14 -22.41
N ALA A 442 -3.50 -5.47 -22.27
CA ALA A 442 -4.64 -6.26 -22.73
C ALA A 442 -5.93 -6.05 -21.91
N HIS A 443 -5.78 -5.61 -20.65
CA HIS A 443 -6.90 -5.21 -19.80
C HIS A 443 -7.31 -3.77 -20.10
N PHE A 444 -6.35 -2.85 -20.13
CA PHE A 444 -6.56 -1.43 -20.41
C PHE A 444 -7.30 -1.21 -21.74
N ALA A 445 -6.92 -1.93 -22.78
CA ALA A 445 -7.58 -1.86 -24.10
C ALA A 445 -9.06 -2.27 -24.11
N LYS A 446 -9.55 -2.94 -23.06
CA LYS A 446 -10.95 -3.35 -22.91
C LYS A 446 -11.78 -2.38 -22.09
N LEU A 447 -11.13 -1.47 -21.36
CA LEU A 447 -11.81 -0.50 -20.53
C LEU A 447 -12.56 0.52 -21.40
N LYS A 448 -13.74 0.90 -20.95
CA LYS A 448 -14.48 1.99 -21.56
C LYS A 448 -13.78 3.32 -21.24
N GLY A 449 -13.48 4.12 -22.24
CA GLY A 449 -13.03 5.49 -22.05
C GLY A 449 -14.18 6.38 -21.61
N PHE A 450 -13.92 7.25 -20.62
CA PHE A 450 -14.83 8.30 -20.21
C PHE A 450 -14.23 9.68 -20.54
N PRO A 451 -15.05 10.70 -20.85
CA PRO A 451 -14.57 12.07 -20.94
C PRO A 451 -14.20 12.60 -19.55
N ALA A 452 -13.36 13.64 -19.50
CA ALA A 452 -13.01 14.33 -18.26
C ALA A 452 -14.27 14.79 -17.51
N SER A 453 -14.33 14.50 -16.21
CA SER A 453 -15.44 14.86 -15.33
C SER A 453 -14.96 15.64 -14.09
N PRO A 454 -14.61 16.93 -14.24
CA PRO A 454 -14.12 17.75 -13.13
C PRO A 454 -15.13 17.87 -11.98
N GLU A 455 -16.43 17.86 -12.28
CA GLU A 455 -17.48 17.95 -11.26
C GLU A 455 -17.55 16.68 -10.40
N ALA A 456 -17.49 15.50 -11.02
CA ALA A 456 -17.43 14.25 -10.27
C ALA A 456 -16.15 14.15 -9.44
N ARG A 457 -15.02 14.58 -9.99
CA ARG A 457 -13.73 14.62 -9.29
C ARG A 457 -13.78 15.54 -8.07
N ALA A 458 -14.38 16.72 -8.19
CA ALA A 458 -14.56 17.66 -7.08
C ALA A 458 -15.49 17.10 -5.99
N LEU A 459 -16.56 16.39 -6.38
CA LEU A 459 -17.43 15.70 -5.41
C LEU A 459 -16.66 14.60 -4.66
N VAL A 460 -15.88 13.78 -5.37
CA VAL A 460 -15.08 12.72 -4.75
C VAL A 460 -14.03 13.33 -3.80
N GLU A 461 -13.37 14.42 -4.17
CA GLU A 461 -12.44 15.14 -3.30
C GLU A 461 -13.12 15.63 -2.02
N LYS A 462 -14.28 16.28 -2.15
CA LYS A 462 -15.10 16.71 -1.00
C LYS A 462 -15.43 15.52 -0.09
N LEU A 463 -15.98 14.44 -0.65
CA LEU A 463 -16.38 13.26 0.12
C LEU A 463 -15.17 12.58 0.80
N ARG A 464 -14.03 12.52 0.15
CA ARG A 464 -12.80 11.99 0.77
C ARG A 464 -12.37 12.80 2.00
N ASN A 465 -12.45 14.13 1.92
CA ASN A 465 -12.15 15.00 3.06
C ASN A 465 -13.17 14.81 4.21
N GLU A 466 -14.45 14.71 3.91
CA GLU A 466 -15.49 14.44 4.91
C GLU A 466 -15.34 13.06 5.56
N VAL A 467 -14.89 12.04 4.81
CA VAL A 467 -14.53 10.71 5.33
C VAL A 467 -13.35 10.79 6.31
N ILE A 468 -12.30 11.58 6.00
CA ILE A 468 -11.18 11.84 6.91
C ILE A 468 -11.69 12.45 8.23
N ASP A 469 -12.65 13.38 8.15
CA ASP A 469 -13.25 13.99 9.34
C ASP A 469 -14.10 12.99 10.15
N VAL A 470 -14.79 12.05 9.49
CA VAL A 470 -15.47 10.96 10.19
C VAL A 470 -14.46 10.13 10.99
N PHE A 471 -13.37 9.67 10.36
CA PHE A 471 -12.32 8.94 11.08
C PHE A 471 -11.76 9.74 12.24
N GLY A 472 -11.61 11.05 12.09
CA GLY A 472 -11.17 11.92 13.17
C GLY A 472 -12.08 11.93 14.38
N ARG A 473 -13.38 12.05 14.16
CA ARG A 473 -14.38 11.99 15.23
C ARG A 473 -14.38 10.65 15.97
N MET A 474 -13.99 9.57 15.28
CA MET A 474 -13.85 8.22 15.84
C MET A 474 -12.51 7.96 16.53
N ASN A 475 -11.61 8.96 16.61
CA ASN A 475 -10.21 8.81 17.03
C ASN A 475 -9.48 7.72 16.21
N GLY A 476 -9.82 7.64 14.93
CA GLY A 476 -9.16 6.78 13.97
C GLY A 476 -7.80 7.34 13.56
N ILE A 477 -6.91 6.46 13.12
CA ILE A 477 -5.59 6.79 12.59
C ILE A 477 -5.49 6.40 11.12
N HIS A 478 -4.47 6.90 10.45
CA HIS A 478 -4.18 6.57 9.06
C HIS A 478 -2.76 5.99 8.98
N PHE A 479 -2.51 5.05 8.06
CA PHE A 479 -1.20 4.44 7.92
C PHE A 479 -0.36 5.05 6.80
N GLN A 480 -0.95 5.39 5.67
CA GLN A 480 -0.27 6.08 4.56
C GLN A 480 -0.57 7.58 4.62
N ILE A 481 0.18 8.34 5.39
CA ILE A 481 -0.14 9.75 5.62
C ILE A 481 0.03 10.59 4.34
N GLY A 482 1.22 10.61 3.77
CA GLY A 482 1.53 11.44 2.59
C GLY A 482 1.24 12.93 2.83
N ARG A 483 0.47 13.53 1.91
CA ARG A 483 -0.10 14.89 2.02
C ARG A 483 -1.62 14.88 2.16
N THR A 484 -2.23 13.70 2.21
CA THR A 484 -3.69 13.54 2.23
C THR A 484 -4.26 13.64 3.64
N TYR A 485 -3.58 13.06 4.62
CA TYR A 485 -4.12 12.96 5.97
C TYR A 485 -3.49 13.95 6.95
N PRO A 486 -4.30 14.61 7.81
CA PRO A 486 -3.84 15.67 8.70
C PRO A 486 -3.15 15.09 9.96
N LEU A 487 -1.85 14.80 9.90
CA LEU A 487 -1.11 14.22 11.02
C LEU A 487 -0.98 15.21 12.20
N ALA A 488 -0.57 16.46 11.94
CA ALA A 488 -0.30 17.47 12.97
C ALA A 488 -1.46 17.68 13.95
N SER A 489 -2.71 17.67 13.45
CA SER A 489 -3.90 17.86 14.27
C SER A 489 -4.39 16.58 14.98
N ARG A 490 -3.73 15.45 14.74
CA ARG A 490 -4.16 14.12 15.23
C ARG A 490 -3.23 13.50 16.27
N ILE A 491 -2.04 14.08 16.47
CA ILE A 491 -1.08 13.62 17.48
C ILE A 491 -0.96 14.64 18.60
N ASP A 492 -0.32 14.24 19.71
CA ASP A 492 -0.04 15.13 20.83
C ASP A 492 0.81 16.33 20.36
N PRO A 493 0.46 17.59 20.74
CA PRO A 493 1.19 18.78 20.30
C PRO A 493 2.67 18.78 20.70
N LEU A 494 3.06 18.15 21.82
CA LEU A 494 4.48 18.04 22.21
C LEU A 494 5.20 16.99 21.35
N ALA A 495 4.53 15.90 20.99
CA ALA A 495 5.08 14.92 20.04
C ALA A 495 5.28 15.55 18.65
N TRP A 496 4.34 16.39 18.21
CA TRP A 496 4.48 17.16 16.97
C TRP A 496 5.72 18.05 16.98
N ARG A 497 5.94 18.80 18.05
CA ARG A 497 7.14 19.65 18.20
C ARG A 497 8.45 18.87 18.17
N ILE A 498 8.47 17.63 18.67
CA ILE A 498 9.65 16.77 18.56
C ILE A 498 9.90 16.40 17.09
N MET A 499 8.84 16.10 16.34
CA MET A 499 8.96 15.79 14.90
C MET A 499 9.47 17.01 14.12
N GLU A 500 8.95 18.21 14.39
CA GLU A 500 9.45 19.47 13.79
C GLU A 500 10.94 19.70 14.11
N ALA A 501 11.36 19.45 15.35
CA ALA A 501 12.76 19.58 15.75
C ALA A 501 13.67 18.57 15.02
N VAL A 502 13.21 17.32 14.86
CA VAL A 502 13.93 16.30 14.07
C VAL A 502 14.02 16.73 12.61
N LYS A 503 12.91 17.21 12.01
CA LYS A 503 12.89 17.69 10.63
C LYS A 503 13.90 18.81 10.43
N ALA A 504 13.93 19.80 11.32
CA ALA A 504 14.86 20.92 11.28
C ALA A 504 16.33 20.49 11.41
N GLU A 505 16.62 19.39 12.12
CA GLU A 505 17.99 18.85 12.27
C GLU A 505 18.43 18.09 11.01
N VAL A 506 17.57 17.23 10.44
CA VAL A 506 17.96 16.36 9.31
C VAL A 506 17.76 17.03 7.95
N ASP A 507 16.98 18.11 7.89
CA ASP A 507 16.65 18.85 6.67
C ASP A 507 16.39 20.35 6.97
N PRO A 508 17.42 21.11 7.37
CA PRO A 508 17.27 22.49 7.84
C PRO A 508 16.77 23.48 6.77
N LYS A 509 16.73 23.09 5.51
CA LYS A 509 16.23 23.92 4.40
C LYS A 509 14.84 23.50 3.91
N ASP A 510 14.25 22.49 4.52
CA ASP A 510 12.97 21.89 4.12
C ASP A 510 12.92 21.52 2.61
N LEU A 511 13.92 20.76 2.16
CA LEU A 511 14.06 20.31 0.78
C LEU A 511 13.71 18.82 0.58
N MET A 512 13.66 18.05 1.65
CA MET A 512 13.33 16.63 1.61
C MET A 512 11.82 16.42 1.75
N ASN A 513 11.17 16.16 0.64
CA ASN A 513 9.73 15.93 0.52
C ASN A 513 8.87 16.98 1.24
N PRO A 514 9.05 18.30 0.96
CA PRO A 514 8.39 19.37 1.67
C PRO A 514 6.86 19.21 1.66
N GLY A 515 6.22 19.50 2.79
CA GLY A 515 4.78 19.35 3.00
C GLY A 515 4.28 17.92 3.21
N ALA A 516 5.14 16.89 3.09
CA ALA A 516 4.76 15.55 3.50
C ALA A 516 4.59 15.49 5.03
N LEU A 517 3.60 14.75 5.52
CA LEU A 517 3.15 14.71 6.92
C LEU A 517 2.58 16.05 7.44
N GLY A 518 2.61 17.12 6.67
CA GLY A 518 2.34 18.50 7.11
C GLY A 518 3.56 19.22 7.70
N LEU A 519 4.76 18.68 7.43
CA LEU A 519 6.06 19.27 7.76
C LEU A 519 6.59 20.08 6.60
#